data_32673bff63280f3fcaad1224a902bb9e
#
_entry.id   32673bff63280f3fcaad1224a902bb9e
#
_cell.length_a   1.000
_cell.length_b   1.000
_cell.length_c   1.000
_cell.angle_alpha   90.00
_cell.angle_beta   90.00
_cell.angle_gamma   90.00
#
_symmetry.space_group_name_H-M   'P 1'
#
loop_
_entity.id
_entity.type
_entity.pdbx_description
1 polymer ?
#
loop_
_entity_poly.entity_id
_entity_poly.type
_entity_poly.pdbx_seq_one_letter_code
_entity_poly.pdbx_strand_id
1 'polypeptide(L)'
;LDGAIEAEADAICDGENVYIIGIMEHIEPCGIHSGDSNATLPVFNLGEFVLQQIKDHTKKIALALNTVGLINIQYAVKEDKVYVIEANPRASRTVPFIAKAYKEPYVNFATKVMLEKNKVTDFTFKPELEGYAIKQPVFSFNKFPNVNKQLGPEMKSTGESILFINSLKEDEFYAVSYTH
;
A
#
# COMPACT_ATOMS: atom_id res chain seq x y z
N LEU A 1 -6.52 -17.53 2.54
CA LEU A 1 -6.31 -17.97 1.16
C LEU A 1 -4.85 -18.38 1.00
N ASP A 2 -4.57 -19.65 1.18
CA ASP A 2 -3.20 -20.18 1.04
C ASP A 2 -2.67 -19.93 -0.39
N GLY A 3 -1.43 -19.41 -0.48
CA GLY A 3 -0.80 -19.05 -1.76
C GLY A 3 -1.38 -17.81 -2.46
N ALA A 4 -2.17 -16.99 -1.76
CA ALA A 4 -2.62 -15.70 -2.29
C ALA A 4 -1.51 -14.65 -2.19
N ILE A 5 -1.45 -13.75 -3.17
CA ILE A 5 -0.66 -12.53 -3.12
C ILE A 5 -1.49 -11.47 -2.37
N GLU A 6 -0.86 -10.76 -1.45
CA GLU A 6 -1.51 -9.62 -0.80
C GLU A 6 -1.15 -8.33 -1.53
N ALA A 7 -2.15 -7.47 -1.69
CA ALA A 7 -1.98 -6.13 -2.24
C ALA A 7 -2.77 -5.12 -1.43
N GLU A 8 -2.33 -3.88 -1.42
CA GLU A 8 -3.06 -2.79 -0.81
C GLU A 8 -3.16 -1.58 -1.75
N ALA A 9 -4.30 -0.91 -1.70
CA ALA A 9 -4.54 0.31 -2.46
C ALA A 9 -4.87 1.45 -1.51
N ASP A 10 -4.17 2.57 -1.66
CA ASP A 10 -4.48 3.83 -0.99
C ASP A 10 -5.11 4.80 -1.99
N ALA A 11 -6.14 5.52 -1.53
CA ALA A 11 -6.86 6.47 -2.36
C ALA A 11 -7.27 7.73 -1.58
N ILE A 12 -7.48 8.83 -2.32
CA ILE A 12 -8.13 10.05 -1.85
C ILE A 12 -9.54 10.10 -2.44
N CYS A 13 -10.53 10.37 -1.61
CA CYS A 13 -11.93 10.47 -2.00
C CYS A 13 -12.55 11.75 -1.45
N ASP A 14 -13.42 12.40 -2.25
CA ASP A 14 -14.18 13.60 -1.85
C ASP A 14 -15.68 13.32 -1.65
N GLY A 15 -16.06 12.02 -1.62
CA GLY A 15 -17.44 11.56 -1.57
C GLY A 15 -18.08 11.32 -2.93
N GLU A 16 -17.52 11.86 -4.01
CA GLU A 16 -18.01 11.71 -5.38
C GLU A 16 -16.93 11.19 -6.34
N ASN A 17 -15.70 11.62 -6.14
CA ASN A 17 -14.55 11.26 -6.97
C ASN A 17 -13.49 10.53 -6.15
N VAL A 18 -12.82 9.57 -6.76
CA VAL A 18 -11.76 8.78 -6.14
C VAL A 18 -10.52 8.80 -7.00
N TYR A 19 -9.40 9.19 -6.42
CA TYR A 19 -8.07 9.06 -7.02
C TYR A 19 -7.24 8.05 -6.25
N ILE A 20 -6.80 6.97 -6.91
CA ILE A 20 -5.94 5.96 -6.32
C ILE A 20 -4.51 6.48 -6.38
N ILE A 21 -3.91 6.74 -5.22
CA ILE A 21 -2.57 7.30 -5.09
C ILE A 21 -1.48 6.25 -5.31
N GLY A 22 -1.78 4.98 -5.04
CA GLY A 22 -0.87 3.87 -5.29
C GLY A 22 -1.50 2.53 -4.99
N ILE A 23 -1.00 1.50 -5.68
CA ILE A 23 -1.27 0.09 -5.39
C ILE A 23 0.06 -0.56 -5.11
N MET A 24 0.20 -1.20 -3.96
CA MET A 24 1.41 -1.89 -3.52
C MET A 24 1.18 -3.39 -3.48
N GLU A 25 2.20 -4.15 -3.83
CA GLU A 25 2.19 -5.61 -3.75
C GLU A 25 3.11 -6.06 -2.62
N HIS A 26 2.60 -6.93 -1.74
CA HIS A 26 3.37 -7.50 -0.65
C HIS A 26 4.23 -8.66 -1.12
N ILE A 27 5.41 -8.79 -0.52
CA ILE A 27 6.37 -9.85 -0.82
C ILE A 27 6.09 -11.08 0.05
N GLU A 28 5.75 -10.85 1.32
CA GLU A 28 5.44 -11.91 2.26
C GLU A 28 4.09 -12.53 1.93
N PRO A 29 3.88 -13.81 2.32
CA PRO A 29 2.61 -14.50 2.12
C PRO A 29 1.43 -13.76 2.78
N CYS A 30 0.26 -13.84 2.14
CA CYS A 30 -0.98 -13.31 2.69
C CYS A 30 -1.26 -13.86 4.09
N GLY A 31 -1.63 -12.96 5.02
CA GLY A 31 -1.88 -13.28 6.43
C GLY A 31 -0.82 -12.76 7.39
N ILE A 32 0.29 -12.22 6.89
CA ILE A 32 1.21 -11.41 7.68
C ILE A 32 0.70 -9.98 7.70
N HIS A 33 0.74 -9.34 8.87
CA HIS A 33 0.27 -7.95 9.01
C HIS A 33 0.98 -7.03 8.00
N SER A 34 0.22 -6.19 7.30
CA SER A 34 0.74 -5.30 6.24
C SER A 34 1.88 -4.39 6.70
N GLY A 35 1.89 -3.98 7.98
CA GLY A 35 2.99 -3.22 8.59
C GLY A 35 4.29 -4.00 8.72
N ASP A 36 4.25 -5.34 8.70
CA ASP A 36 5.39 -6.25 8.86
C ASP A 36 5.86 -6.83 7.52
N SER A 37 5.13 -6.57 6.44
CA SER A 37 5.47 -7.04 5.11
C SER A 37 6.31 -6.03 4.36
N ASN A 38 7.32 -6.53 3.62
CA ASN A 38 7.92 -5.77 2.54
C ASN A 38 6.88 -5.57 1.44
N ALA A 39 6.90 -4.43 0.78
CA ALA A 39 5.99 -4.17 -0.32
C ALA A 39 6.66 -3.36 -1.41
N THR A 40 6.24 -3.57 -2.64
CA THR A 40 6.77 -2.88 -3.82
C THR A 40 5.77 -1.89 -4.40
N LEU A 41 6.29 -0.80 -4.92
CA LEU A 41 5.59 0.18 -5.70
C LEU A 41 6.45 0.51 -6.94
N PRO A 42 5.94 0.37 -8.17
CA PRO A 42 4.66 -0.26 -8.52
C PRO A 42 4.64 -1.77 -8.20
N VAL A 43 3.49 -2.39 -8.43
CA VAL A 43 3.35 -3.86 -8.36
C VAL A 43 4.22 -4.54 -9.43
N PHE A 44 4.62 -5.78 -9.21
CA PHE A 44 5.53 -6.49 -10.13
C PHE A 44 4.98 -7.83 -10.65
N ASN A 45 4.16 -8.55 -9.89
CA ASN A 45 3.55 -9.82 -10.30
C ASN A 45 2.08 -9.68 -10.74
N LEU A 46 1.40 -8.62 -10.30
CA LEU A 46 -0.02 -8.45 -10.60
C LEU A 46 -0.23 -7.89 -12.01
N GLY A 47 -0.91 -8.66 -12.85
CA GLY A 47 -1.24 -8.25 -14.22
C GLY A 47 -2.31 -7.15 -14.29
N GLU A 48 -2.41 -6.45 -15.44
CA GLU A 48 -3.32 -5.32 -15.63
C GLU A 48 -4.78 -5.68 -15.36
N PHE A 49 -5.21 -6.91 -15.69
CA PHE A 49 -6.57 -7.38 -15.41
C PHE A 49 -6.91 -7.35 -13.90
N VAL A 50 -5.97 -7.81 -13.07
CA VAL A 50 -6.10 -7.79 -11.60
C VAL A 50 -6.05 -6.35 -11.08
N LEU A 51 -5.13 -5.54 -11.59
CA LEU A 51 -5.03 -4.12 -11.22
C LEU A 51 -6.32 -3.37 -11.52
N GLN A 52 -6.97 -3.65 -12.65
CA GLN A 52 -8.24 -3.02 -12.98
C GLN A 52 -9.35 -3.42 -11.99
N GLN A 53 -9.40 -4.69 -11.58
CA GLN A 53 -10.33 -5.14 -10.54
C GLN A 53 -10.08 -4.41 -9.22
N ILE A 54 -8.82 -4.30 -8.77
CA ILE A 54 -8.45 -3.57 -7.55
C ILE A 54 -8.91 -2.11 -7.65
N LYS A 55 -8.62 -1.44 -8.77
CA LYS A 55 -9.03 -0.05 -9.02
C LYS A 55 -10.55 0.12 -8.93
N ASP A 56 -11.30 -0.78 -9.56
CA ASP A 56 -12.77 -0.73 -9.58
C ASP A 56 -13.37 -1.02 -8.19
N HIS A 57 -12.85 -2.01 -7.49
CA HIS A 57 -13.26 -2.31 -6.11
C HIS A 57 -12.96 -1.15 -5.17
N THR A 58 -11.75 -0.58 -5.25
CA THR A 58 -11.36 0.58 -4.44
C THR A 58 -12.32 1.74 -4.61
N LYS A 59 -12.64 2.10 -5.86
CA LYS A 59 -13.59 3.18 -6.17
C LYS A 59 -14.98 2.89 -5.62
N LYS A 60 -15.51 1.70 -5.87
CA LYS A 60 -16.84 1.30 -5.41
C LYS A 60 -16.95 1.32 -3.88
N ILE A 61 -15.96 0.79 -3.19
CA ILE A 61 -15.94 0.73 -1.72
C ILE A 61 -15.82 2.14 -1.13
N ALA A 62 -14.89 2.97 -1.63
CA ALA A 62 -14.70 4.33 -1.16
C ALA A 62 -15.99 5.16 -1.27
N LEU A 63 -16.71 5.06 -2.39
CA LEU A 63 -17.97 5.75 -2.60
C LEU A 63 -19.10 5.17 -1.75
N ALA A 64 -19.20 3.84 -1.63
CA ALA A 64 -20.23 3.18 -0.80
C ALA A 64 -20.09 3.53 0.70
N LEU A 65 -18.85 3.77 1.17
CA LEU A 65 -18.57 4.21 2.54
C LEU A 65 -18.70 5.73 2.72
N ASN A 66 -19.08 6.49 1.67
CA ASN A 66 -19.10 7.95 1.69
C ASN A 66 -17.79 8.56 2.23
N THR A 67 -16.66 8.00 1.82
CA THR A 67 -15.35 8.42 2.31
C THR A 67 -15.05 9.85 1.87
N VAL A 68 -14.57 10.67 2.81
CA VAL A 68 -13.98 12.00 2.54
C VAL A 68 -12.59 12.03 3.15
N GLY A 69 -11.56 12.15 2.32
CA GLY A 69 -10.17 12.05 2.72
C GLY A 69 -9.52 10.76 2.23
N LEU A 70 -8.74 10.10 3.08
CA LEU A 70 -7.96 8.91 2.74
C LEU A 70 -8.71 7.62 3.05
N ILE A 71 -8.49 6.62 2.20
CA ILE A 71 -8.92 5.25 2.44
C ILE A 71 -7.81 4.30 2.00
N ASN A 72 -7.56 3.26 2.82
CA ASN A 72 -6.69 2.14 2.51
C ASN A 72 -7.53 0.86 2.46
N ILE A 73 -7.33 0.06 1.43
CA ILE A 73 -8.04 -1.22 1.26
C ILE A 73 -7.01 -2.31 0.99
N GLN A 74 -7.12 -3.41 1.75
CA GLN A 74 -6.28 -4.58 1.60
C GLN A 74 -7.01 -5.68 0.83
N TYR A 75 -6.28 -6.32 -0.07
CA TYR A 75 -6.77 -7.33 -0.99
C TYR A 75 -5.92 -8.59 -0.93
N ALA A 76 -6.57 -9.75 -1.07
CA ALA A 76 -5.92 -11.00 -1.43
C ALA A 76 -6.22 -11.32 -2.88
N VAL A 77 -5.19 -11.68 -3.64
CA VAL A 77 -5.30 -12.06 -5.05
C VAL A 77 -4.94 -13.52 -5.20
N LYS A 78 -5.84 -14.30 -5.77
CA LYS A 78 -5.61 -15.71 -6.09
C LYS A 78 -6.29 -16.09 -7.39
N GLU A 79 -5.55 -16.70 -8.30
CA GLU A 79 -6.08 -17.16 -9.61
C GLU A 79 -6.81 -16.02 -10.35
N ASP A 80 -6.17 -14.84 -10.43
CA ASP A 80 -6.69 -13.61 -11.04
C ASP A 80 -8.00 -13.07 -10.44
N LYS A 81 -8.42 -13.59 -9.27
CA LYS A 81 -9.58 -13.11 -8.52
C LYS A 81 -9.13 -12.25 -7.35
N VAL A 82 -9.79 -11.11 -7.19
CA VAL A 82 -9.52 -10.13 -6.13
C VAL A 82 -10.54 -10.27 -5.01
N TYR A 83 -10.06 -10.50 -3.81
CA TYR A 83 -10.86 -10.59 -2.59
C TYR A 83 -10.51 -9.44 -1.65
N VAL A 84 -11.51 -8.79 -1.09
CA VAL A 84 -11.31 -7.73 -0.09
C VAL A 84 -11.02 -8.37 1.26
N ILE A 85 -9.92 -7.99 1.89
CA ILE A 85 -9.59 -8.39 3.27
C ILE A 85 -10.23 -7.39 4.22
N GLU A 86 -9.89 -6.10 4.07
CA GLU A 86 -10.46 -5.03 4.89
C GLU A 86 -10.43 -3.69 4.16
N ALA A 87 -11.29 -2.77 4.61
CA ALA A 87 -11.31 -1.38 4.13
C ALA A 87 -11.21 -0.44 5.34
N ASN A 88 -10.25 0.46 5.32
CA ASN A 88 -9.92 1.38 6.38
C ASN A 88 -10.10 2.83 5.90
N PRO A 89 -11.26 3.50 6.15
CA PRO A 89 -11.49 4.88 5.75
C PRO A 89 -10.74 5.85 6.69
N ARG A 90 -9.44 5.81 6.61
CA ARG A 90 -8.48 6.60 7.39
C ARG A 90 -7.12 6.63 6.67
N ALA A 91 -6.23 7.51 7.11
CA ALA A 91 -4.83 7.46 6.69
C ALA A 91 -4.18 6.11 7.08
N SER A 92 -3.37 5.58 6.18
CA SER A 92 -2.52 4.40 6.40
C SER A 92 -1.06 4.81 6.62
N ARG A 93 -0.23 3.89 7.07
CA ARG A 93 1.23 4.09 7.13
C ARG A 93 1.86 4.14 5.73
N THR A 94 1.22 3.54 4.73
CA THR A 94 1.69 3.49 3.35
C THR A 94 1.50 4.80 2.59
N VAL A 95 0.57 5.67 2.98
CA VAL A 95 0.37 6.98 2.33
C VAL A 95 1.65 7.85 2.34
N PRO A 96 2.35 8.04 3.48
CA PRO A 96 3.63 8.77 3.48
C PRO A 96 4.72 8.10 2.64
N PHE A 97 4.73 6.76 2.59
CA PHE A 97 5.64 6.01 1.73
C PHE A 97 5.36 6.30 0.25
N ILE A 98 4.11 6.15 -0.20
CA ILE A 98 3.70 6.41 -1.59
C ILE A 98 3.96 7.87 -1.97
N ALA A 99 3.66 8.81 -1.07
CA ALA A 99 3.92 10.23 -1.28
C ALA A 99 5.41 10.53 -1.52
N LYS A 100 6.31 9.89 -0.77
CA LYS A 100 7.75 10.01 -0.97
C LYS A 100 8.20 9.33 -2.26
N ALA A 101 7.68 8.14 -2.56
CA ALA A 101 8.03 7.38 -3.74
C ALA A 101 7.68 8.15 -5.02
N TYR A 102 6.49 8.71 -5.11
CA TYR A 102 6.00 9.47 -6.26
C TYR A 102 6.34 10.98 -6.22
N LYS A 103 6.98 11.46 -5.13
CA LYS A 103 7.30 12.88 -4.93
C LYS A 103 6.05 13.78 -4.97
N GLU A 104 4.90 13.26 -4.52
CA GLU A 104 3.60 13.93 -4.57
C GLU A 104 3.07 14.23 -3.16
N PRO A 105 2.49 15.41 -2.92
CA PRO A 105 2.03 15.82 -1.60
C PRO A 105 0.62 15.26 -1.28
N TYR A 106 0.40 13.96 -1.41
CA TYR A 106 -0.92 13.33 -1.24
C TYR A 106 -1.58 13.62 0.10
N VAL A 107 -0.80 13.70 1.18
CA VAL A 107 -1.34 14.06 2.51
C VAL A 107 -1.91 15.48 2.50
N ASN A 108 -1.22 16.42 1.83
CA ASN A 108 -1.73 17.79 1.70
C ASN A 108 -3.02 17.83 0.87
N PHE A 109 -3.09 17.11 -0.25
CA PHE A 109 -4.30 17.02 -1.05
C PHE A 109 -5.48 16.45 -0.26
N ALA A 110 -5.27 15.35 0.47
CA ALA A 110 -6.29 14.77 1.33
C ALA A 110 -6.75 15.73 2.42
N THR A 111 -5.82 16.48 3.03
CA THR A 111 -6.16 17.50 4.03
C THR A 111 -7.03 18.60 3.45
N LYS A 112 -6.73 19.08 2.24
CA LYS A 112 -7.55 20.07 1.54
C LYS A 112 -8.94 19.56 1.22
N VAL A 113 -9.06 18.29 0.78
CA VAL A 113 -10.37 17.64 0.57
C VAL A 113 -11.18 17.64 1.85
N MET A 114 -10.56 17.28 2.97
CA MET A 114 -11.27 17.17 4.27
C MET A 114 -11.65 18.51 4.88
N LEU A 115 -10.76 19.51 4.83
CA LEU A 115 -10.92 20.78 5.55
C LEU A 115 -11.44 21.90 4.64
N GLU A 116 -10.94 22.00 3.43
CA GLU A 116 -11.24 23.08 2.48
C GLU A 116 -12.36 22.70 1.50
N LYS A 117 -12.86 21.47 1.57
CA LYS A 117 -13.90 20.91 0.68
C LYS A 117 -13.51 20.96 -0.82
N ASN A 118 -12.21 20.92 -1.11
CA ASN A 118 -11.75 20.75 -2.48
C ASN A 118 -12.24 19.42 -3.05
N LYS A 119 -12.50 19.40 -4.35
CA LYS A 119 -12.75 18.15 -5.07
C LYS A 119 -11.43 17.50 -5.46
N VAL A 120 -11.44 16.18 -5.56
CA VAL A 120 -10.28 15.42 -6.05
C VAL A 120 -9.88 15.89 -7.46
N THR A 121 -10.86 16.30 -8.25
CA THR A 121 -10.68 16.83 -9.61
C THR A 121 -10.01 18.22 -9.68
N ASP A 122 -9.91 18.93 -8.56
CA ASP A 122 -9.25 20.25 -8.50
C ASP A 122 -7.72 20.12 -8.49
N PHE A 123 -7.20 18.92 -8.24
CA PHE A 123 -5.77 18.67 -8.17
C PHE A 123 -5.23 18.09 -9.48
N THR A 124 -4.00 18.45 -9.82
CA THR A 124 -3.25 17.82 -10.89
C THR A 124 -2.22 16.88 -10.25
N PHE A 125 -2.41 15.59 -10.44
CA PHE A 125 -1.49 14.56 -9.95
C PHE A 125 -0.44 14.24 -11.01
N LYS A 126 0.82 14.21 -10.61
CA LYS A 126 1.97 13.93 -11.49
C LYS A 126 2.92 12.93 -10.83
N PRO A 127 2.47 11.70 -10.56
CA PRO A 127 3.33 10.70 -9.95
C PRO A 127 4.50 10.36 -10.87
N GLU A 128 5.72 10.50 -10.34
CA GLU A 128 6.95 10.18 -11.06
C GLU A 128 7.77 9.20 -10.22
N LEU A 129 8.03 8.02 -10.77
CA LEU A 129 8.89 7.01 -10.16
C LEU A 129 9.67 6.28 -11.25
N GLU A 130 10.99 6.34 -11.18
CA GLU A 130 11.87 5.51 -12.00
C GLU A 130 12.18 4.22 -11.23
N GLY A 131 11.96 3.07 -11.87
CA GLY A 131 12.16 1.76 -11.24
C GLY A 131 11.11 1.45 -10.17
N TYR A 132 11.57 1.03 -9.01
CA TYR A 132 10.73 0.58 -7.90
C TYR A 132 11.11 1.25 -6.59
N ALA A 133 10.10 1.50 -5.74
CA ALA A 133 10.27 1.81 -4.34
C ALA A 133 9.86 0.59 -3.51
N ILE A 134 10.73 0.16 -2.60
CA ILE A 134 10.48 -0.99 -1.71
C ILE A 134 10.30 -0.45 -0.30
N LYS A 135 9.14 -0.75 0.28
CA LYS A 135 8.88 -0.56 1.70
C LYS A 135 9.49 -1.72 2.47
N GLN A 136 10.29 -1.43 3.48
CA GLN A 136 10.90 -2.43 4.35
C GLN A 136 10.48 -2.16 5.80
N PRO A 137 9.88 -3.13 6.51
CA PRO A 137 9.58 -2.98 7.93
C PRO A 137 10.86 -2.96 8.75
N VAL A 138 10.84 -2.21 9.85
CA VAL A 138 11.92 -2.17 10.82
C VAL A 138 11.46 -2.81 12.12
N PHE A 139 12.22 -3.80 12.61
CA PHE A 139 11.92 -4.55 13.82
C PHE A 139 12.90 -4.20 14.94
N SER A 140 12.40 -3.87 16.11
CA SER A 140 13.22 -3.58 17.31
C SER A 140 13.36 -4.79 18.24
N PHE A 141 13.47 -6.00 17.68
CA PHE A 141 13.55 -7.24 18.48
C PHE A 141 14.71 -7.26 19.47
N ASN A 142 15.81 -6.57 19.17
CA ASN A 142 16.95 -6.46 20.09
C ASN A 142 16.59 -5.67 21.37
N LYS A 143 15.59 -4.78 21.31
CA LYS A 143 15.09 -4.03 22.47
C LYS A 143 14.04 -4.81 23.26
N PHE A 144 13.43 -5.81 22.63
CA PHE A 144 12.34 -6.62 23.20
C PHE A 144 12.66 -8.12 23.08
N PRO A 145 13.63 -8.65 23.84
CA PRO A 145 14.14 -10.03 23.66
C PRO A 145 13.09 -11.12 23.92
N ASN A 146 12.04 -10.82 24.67
CA ASN A 146 10.99 -11.80 25.03
C ASN A 146 9.80 -11.81 24.07
N VAL A 147 9.82 -11.01 22.99
CA VAL A 147 8.75 -10.99 22.00
C VAL A 147 8.92 -12.15 21.02
N ASN A 148 7.84 -12.85 20.71
CA ASN A 148 7.83 -13.85 19.65
C ASN A 148 8.15 -13.14 18.30
N LYS A 149 9.23 -13.57 17.65
CA LYS A 149 9.71 -12.99 16.38
C LYS A 149 8.99 -13.53 15.15
N GLN A 150 8.19 -14.58 15.29
CA GLN A 150 7.44 -15.15 14.18
C GLN A 150 6.39 -14.13 13.70
N LEU A 151 6.44 -13.79 12.41
CA LEU A 151 5.47 -12.88 11.78
C LEU A 151 4.11 -13.56 11.67
N GLY A 152 3.05 -12.76 11.70
CA GLY A 152 1.68 -13.21 11.66
C GLY A 152 0.70 -12.03 11.58
N PRO A 153 -0.56 -12.21 11.98
CA PRO A 153 -1.59 -11.17 11.84
C PRO A 153 -1.42 -9.96 12.78
N GLU A 154 -0.56 -10.09 13.79
CA GLU A 154 -0.27 -9.01 14.73
C GLU A 154 0.98 -8.23 14.30
N MET A 155 0.88 -6.89 14.25
CA MET A 155 1.98 -6.02 13.88
C MET A 155 3.11 -6.04 14.93
N LYS A 156 4.34 -6.25 14.48
CA LYS A 156 5.56 -6.28 15.32
C LYS A 156 6.59 -5.25 14.91
N SER A 157 6.48 -4.68 13.72
CA SER A 157 7.37 -3.63 13.25
C SER A 157 7.18 -2.34 14.04
N THR A 158 8.27 -1.63 14.26
CA THR A 158 8.32 -0.36 14.99
C THR A 158 8.59 0.83 14.09
N GLY A 159 8.82 0.59 12.81
CA GLY A 159 9.09 1.61 11.80
C GLY A 159 9.12 1.00 10.41
N GLU A 160 9.45 1.84 9.44
CA GLU A 160 9.63 1.43 8.05
C GLU A 160 10.72 2.26 7.39
N SER A 161 11.35 1.70 6.38
CA SER A 161 12.29 2.37 5.50
C SER A 161 11.85 2.26 4.04
N ILE A 162 12.42 3.12 3.21
CA ILE A 162 12.20 3.11 1.76
C ILE A 162 13.53 2.87 1.06
N LEU A 163 13.52 1.94 0.12
CA LEU A 163 14.63 1.67 -0.78
C LEU A 163 14.18 1.93 -2.22
N PHE A 164 14.99 2.62 -2.99
CA PHE A 164 14.77 2.84 -4.42
C PHE A 164 15.72 1.98 -5.23
N ILE A 165 15.20 1.26 -6.23
CA ILE A 165 15.97 0.42 -7.15
C ILE A 165 15.50 0.63 -8.58
N ASN A 166 16.45 0.56 -9.53
CA ASN A 166 16.14 0.81 -10.95
C ASN A 166 15.47 -0.39 -11.64
N SER A 167 15.69 -1.60 -11.14
CA SER A 167 15.09 -2.82 -11.69
C SER A 167 14.98 -3.89 -10.62
N LEU A 168 13.93 -4.71 -10.71
CA LEU A 168 13.80 -5.93 -9.90
C LEU A 168 14.50 -7.06 -10.68
N LYS A 169 15.76 -7.33 -10.37
CA LYS A 169 16.37 -8.61 -10.71
C LYS A 169 16.10 -9.55 -9.55
N GLU A 170 15.71 -10.79 -9.85
CA GLU A 170 15.35 -11.78 -8.83
C GLU A 170 16.43 -11.92 -7.74
N ASP A 171 17.70 -11.92 -8.12
CA ASP A 171 18.84 -12.05 -7.19
C ASP A 171 18.98 -10.84 -6.24
N GLU A 172 18.70 -9.62 -6.71
CA GLU A 172 18.76 -8.38 -5.88
C GLU A 172 17.56 -8.28 -4.93
N PHE A 173 16.43 -8.79 -5.37
CA PHE A 173 15.19 -8.79 -4.60
C PHE A 173 15.27 -9.72 -3.37
N TYR A 174 15.80 -10.93 -3.56
CA TYR A 174 16.03 -11.86 -2.44
C TYR A 174 17.08 -11.34 -1.46
N ALA A 175 18.13 -10.66 -1.92
CA ALA A 175 19.13 -10.05 -1.05
C ALA A 175 18.54 -8.99 -0.10
N VAL A 176 17.53 -8.22 -0.58
CA VAL A 176 16.85 -7.19 0.23
C VAL A 176 15.89 -7.81 1.26
N SER A 177 15.23 -8.93 0.93
CA SER A 177 14.26 -9.58 1.81
C SER A 177 14.90 -10.41 2.93
N TYR A 178 16.16 -10.82 2.80
CA TYR A 178 16.87 -11.69 3.77
C TYR A 178 17.88 -10.98 4.69
N THR A 179 18.01 -9.66 4.62
CA THR A 179 18.93 -8.89 5.47
C THR A 179 18.34 -8.49 6.85
N HIS A 180 17.37 -9.24 7.34
CA HIS A 180 16.75 -8.99 8.67
C HIS A 180 17.00 -10.10 9.66
#